data_d5a68e9b8f5a8d4debd4457463d51017
#
_entry.id   d5a68e9b8f5a8d4debd4457463d51017
#
_cell.length_a   1.000
_cell.length_b   1.000
_cell.length_c   1.000
_cell.angle_alpha   90.00
_cell.angle_beta   90.00
_cell.angle_gamma   90.00
#
_symmetry.space_group_name_H-M   'P 1'
#
loop_
_entity.id
_entity.type
_entity.pdbx_description
1 polymer ?
#
loop_
_entity_poly.entity_id
_entity_poly.type
_entity_poly.pdbx_seq_one_letter_code
_entity_poly.pdbx_strand_id
1 'polypeptide(L)'
;MTIEQIEARLAEIAKLIETASAEEIETLSHEVDGLVAERDALRAAEETRAAVRSRVASGAAGSTPTPVIEKKSGKGADSEEYRRAWLKNMAVFRQQDGSEQRLLGDLTAEERAEFTFTTANTASVVPTVTLNRIVELVQSMSPMYGDATKSGMTQGFAVPRHKAIAQGDAAVTDEGAANDDEQDTFDLLTLTGVEIKKHINITRQMQWQSVDAFEDWLVQHISARIAVAKEGRVISQLDNTTYGIASGNKIARTYTDAAVREILAKIKEIGTKVWYANTATIYNGLAGIKDGNGRPLFINSTTEDDPLVAGRIYGGIVKTDENIPNNVAYVGVPRSILANDFDPLFIARDTDAKTFVTTIGGYSLFDAGLENPQAFVKATFTADPVIAIPSTATVKAGETVQIPVVALNPAGATITWTSGTVGKGTVDATGTVTGVAAGTTVITASITVGETTVTDTCTVTVTSA
;
A
#
# COMPACT_ATOMS: atom_id res chain seq x y z
N MET A 1 -14.48 25.19 -38.07
CA MET A 1 -15.66 26.02 -37.65
C MET A 1 -15.79 25.95 -36.13
N THR A 2 -16.53 26.87 -35.48
CA THR A 2 -16.90 26.71 -34.06
C THR A 2 -18.09 25.73 -33.94
N ILE A 3 -18.26 25.12 -32.78
CA ILE A 3 -19.41 24.20 -32.54
C ILE A 3 -20.75 24.88 -32.82
N GLU A 4 -20.92 26.12 -32.40
CA GLU A 4 -22.13 26.90 -32.65
C GLU A 4 -22.37 27.15 -34.15
N GLN A 5 -21.30 27.39 -34.92
CA GLN A 5 -21.39 27.55 -36.39
C GLN A 5 -21.76 26.25 -37.07
N ILE A 6 -21.26 25.13 -36.61
CA ILE A 6 -21.61 23.80 -37.14
C ILE A 6 -23.08 23.48 -36.84
N GLU A 7 -23.54 23.72 -35.62
CA GLU A 7 -24.93 23.47 -35.22
C GLU A 7 -25.91 24.36 -35.97
N ALA A 8 -25.55 25.64 -36.21
CA ALA A 8 -26.34 26.54 -37.04
C ALA A 8 -26.42 26.05 -38.50
N ARG A 9 -25.30 25.56 -39.07
CA ARG A 9 -25.28 25.01 -40.44
C ARG A 9 -26.08 23.72 -40.55
N LEU A 10 -26.00 22.81 -39.56
CA LEU A 10 -26.85 21.63 -39.50
C LEU A 10 -28.36 21.95 -39.45
N ALA A 11 -28.73 22.97 -38.69
CA ALA A 11 -30.12 23.44 -38.63
C ALA A 11 -30.58 24.06 -39.95
N GLU A 12 -29.71 24.72 -40.70
CA GLU A 12 -29.98 25.24 -42.03
C GLU A 12 -30.15 24.11 -43.06
N ILE A 13 -29.26 23.10 -43.07
CA ILE A 13 -29.37 21.92 -43.93
C ILE A 13 -30.66 21.14 -43.64
N ALA A 14 -31.07 21.00 -42.37
CA ALA A 14 -32.33 20.37 -42.02
C ALA A 14 -33.56 21.01 -42.69
N LYS A 15 -33.54 22.34 -42.85
CA LYS A 15 -34.60 23.06 -43.57
C LYS A 15 -34.51 22.92 -45.07
N LEU A 16 -33.29 22.82 -45.63
CA LEU A 16 -33.08 22.66 -47.07
C LEU A 16 -33.50 21.23 -47.54
N ILE A 17 -33.33 20.21 -46.72
CA ILE A 17 -33.74 18.85 -47.04
C ILE A 17 -35.25 18.72 -47.26
N GLU A 18 -36.08 19.54 -46.65
CA GLU A 18 -37.55 19.52 -46.86
C GLU A 18 -37.98 19.90 -48.27
N THR A 19 -37.12 20.58 -49.03
CA THR A 19 -37.46 21.09 -50.40
C THR A 19 -36.47 20.64 -51.45
N ALA A 20 -35.43 19.84 -51.12
CA ALA A 20 -34.35 19.45 -51.98
C ALA A 20 -34.72 18.25 -52.89
N SER A 21 -34.12 18.18 -54.11
CA SER A 21 -34.22 17.05 -55.02
C SER A 21 -33.36 15.87 -54.52
N ALA A 22 -33.55 14.66 -55.13
CA ALA A 22 -32.85 13.44 -54.72
C ALA A 22 -31.32 13.56 -54.85
N GLU A 23 -30.79 14.25 -55.85
CA GLU A 23 -29.33 14.45 -56.03
C GLU A 23 -28.77 15.46 -55.02
N GLU A 24 -29.55 16.49 -54.65
CA GLU A 24 -29.18 17.45 -53.64
C GLU A 24 -29.21 16.84 -52.22
N ILE A 25 -30.10 15.90 -51.95
CA ILE A 25 -30.14 15.18 -50.65
C ILE A 25 -28.87 14.36 -50.44
N GLU A 26 -28.33 13.72 -51.47
CA GLU A 26 -27.08 12.93 -51.38
C GLU A 26 -25.87 13.84 -51.05
N THR A 27 -25.77 14.99 -51.69
CA THR A 27 -24.72 15.98 -51.42
C THR A 27 -24.84 16.58 -50.02
N LEU A 28 -26.06 16.92 -49.58
CA LEU A 28 -26.32 17.42 -48.22
C LEU A 28 -26.05 16.36 -47.15
N SER A 29 -26.29 15.07 -47.44
CA SER A 29 -25.97 13.97 -46.52
C SER A 29 -24.46 13.86 -46.28
N HIS A 30 -23.65 13.96 -47.33
CA HIS A 30 -22.17 13.99 -47.16
C HIS A 30 -21.68 15.22 -46.38
N GLU A 31 -22.30 16.40 -46.58
CA GLU A 31 -22.00 17.61 -45.82
C GLU A 31 -22.36 17.42 -44.33
N VAL A 32 -23.51 16.79 -44.03
CA VAL A 32 -23.94 16.50 -42.64
C VAL A 32 -22.93 15.55 -41.94
N ASP A 33 -22.54 14.47 -42.60
CA ASP A 33 -21.60 13.50 -42.06
C ASP A 33 -20.25 14.18 -41.71
N GLY A 34 -19.76 15.06 -42.60
CA GLY A 34 -18.54 15.82 -42.35
C GLY A 34 -18.66 16.81 -41.18
N LEU A 35 -19.77 17.53 -41.09
CA LEU A 35 -20.03 18.49 -40.03
C LEU A 35 -20.24 17.83 -38.66
N VAL A 36 -20.88 16.66 -38.63
CA VAL A 36 -21.05 15.86 -37.41
C VAL A 36 -19.70 15.36 -36.90
N ALA A 37 -18.85 14.84 -37.77
CA ALA A 37 -17.51 14.40 -37.42
C ALA A 37 -16.64 15.55 -36.88
N GLU A 38 -16.69 16.74 -37.51
CA GLU A 38 -15.96 17.93 -37.05
C GLU A 38 -16.47 18.43 -35.68
N ARG A 39 -17.79 18.43 -35.46
CA ARG A 39 -18.41 18.80 -34.19
C ARG A 39 -17.94 17.86 -33.06
N ASP A 40 -17.98 16.57 -33.31
CA ASP A 40 -17.64 15.57 -32.30
C ASP A 40 -16.15 15.61 -31.95
N ALA A 41 -15.28 15.89 -32.92
CA ALA A 41 -13.85 16.12 -32.70
C ALA A 41 -13.60 17.40 -31.85
N LEU A 42 -14.33 18.47 -32.10
CA LEU A 42 -14.23 19.71 -31.33
C LEU A 42 -14.73 19.53 -29.89
N ARG A 43 -15.83 18.81 -29.67
CA ARG A 43 -16.33 18.49 -28.32
C ARG A 43 -15.33 17.65 -27.54
N ALA A 44 -14.74 16.61 -28.13
CA ALA A 44 -13.70 15.81 -27.51
C ALA A 44 -12.47 16.66 -27.13
N ALA A 45 -12.08 17.60 -28.00
CA ALA A 45 -11.00 18.54 -27.71
C ALA A 45 -11.32 19.51 -26.56
N GLU A 46 -12.57 19.96 -26.44
CA GLU A 46 -13.03 20.82 -25.33
C GLU A 46 -13.10 20.06 -24.01
N GLU A 47 -13.60 18.84 -24.01
CA GLU A 47 -13.59 17.96 -22.82
C GLU A 47 -12.16 17.70 -22.34
N THR A 48 -11.24 17.41 -23.26
CA THR A 48 -9.82 17.22 -22.93
C THR A 48 -9.21 18.50 -22.33
N ARG A 49 -9.54 19.68 -22.89
CA ARG A 49 -9.08 20.97 -22.35
C ARG A 49 -9.69 21.26 -20.98
N ALA A 50 -10.97 20.93 -20.78
CA ALA A 50 -11.66 21.10 -19.50
C ALA A 50 -11.05 20.19 -18.42
N ALA A 51 -10.75 18.92 -18.76
CA ALA A 51 -10.08 17.97 -17.90
C ALA A 51 -8.65 18.45 -17.52
N VAL A 52 -7.89 18.98 -18.48
CA VAL A 52 -6.55 19.55 -18.21
C VAL A 52 -6.66 20.81 -17.33
N ARG A 53 -7.62 21.69 -17.56
CA ARG A 53 -7.85 22.88 -16.73
C ARG A 53 -8.23 22.50 -15.29
N SER A 54 -9.12 21.52 -15.12
CA SER A 54 -9.49 20.98 -13.81
C SER A 54 -8.28 20.44 -13.07
N ARG A 55 -7.41 19.69 -13.76
CA ARG A 55 -6.16 19.16 -13.19
C ARG A 55 -5.14 20.25 -12.82
N VAL A 56 -5.03 21.28 -13.63
CA VAL A 56 -4.17 22.44 -13.33
C VAL A 56 -4.73 23.23 -12.14
N ALA A 57 -6.04 23.41 -12.06
CA ALA A 57 -6.70 24.10 -10.96
C ALA A 57 -6.61 23.34 -9.63
N SER A 58 -6.57 22.00 -9.67
CA SER A 58 -6.42 21.15 -8.47
C SER A 58 -4.97 21.04 -7.96
N GLY A 59 -4.00 21.69 -8.60
CA GLY A 59 -2.60 21.66 -8.17
C GLY A 59 -1.88 20.31 -8.36
N ALA A 60 -2.47 19.39 -9.10
CA ALA A 60 -1.89 18.07 -9.41
C ALA A 60 -0.84 18.16 -10.53
N ALA A 61 0.21 18.95 -10.31
CA ALA A 61 1.40 18.92 -11.14
C ALA A 61 2.32 17.82 -10.65
N GLY A 62 2.20 16.62 -11.23
CA GLY A 62 3.12 15.52 -10.91
C GLY A 62 2.66 14.10 -11.22
N SER A 63 1.41 13.87 -11.59
CA SER A 63 1.02 12.53 -12.09
C SER A 63 1.17 12.52 -13.62
N THR A 64 2.05 11.66 -14.12
CA THR A 64 2.08 11.28 -15.54
C THR A 64 0.68 10.92 -15.99
N PRO A 65 0.23 11.37 -17.17
CA PRO A 65 -1.08 11.01 -17.67
C PRO A 65 -1.13 9.50 -17.84
N THR A 66 -2.06 8.86 -17.13
CA THR A 66 -2.48 7.51 -17.50
C THR A 66 -2.95 7.61 -18.94
N PRO A 67 -2.36 6.88 -19.89
CA PRO A 67 -2.85 6.93 -21.26
C PRO A 67 -4.30 6.46 -21.26
N VAL A 68 -5.22 7.32 -21.65
CA VAL A 68 -6.53 6.90 -22.12
C VAL A 68 -6.25 6.01 -23.32
N ILE A 69 -6.38 4.72 -23.15
CA ILE A 69 -6.23 3.75 -24.23
C ILE A 69 -7.43 3.98 -25.15
N GLU A 70 -7.23 4.81 -26.17
CA GLU A 70 -8.10 4.76 -27.34
C GLU A 70 -8.14 3.29 -27.78
N LYS A 71 -9.34 2.73 -27.97
CA LYS A 71 -9.55 1.45 -28.66
C LYS A 71 -8.97 1.58 -30.08
N LYS A 72 -7.65 1.42 -30.20
CA LYS A 72 -7.05 1.14 -31.49
C LYS A 72 -7.47 -0.27 -31.87
N SER A 73 -8.28 -0.39 -32.88
CA SER A 73 -8.42 -1.62 -33.66
C SER A 73 -7.09 -1.88 -34.36
N GLY A 74 -6.07 -2.20 -33.57
CA GLY A 74 -4.74 -2.54 -34.06
C GLY A 74 -4.66 -4.04 -34.32
N LYS A 75 -3.96 -4.43 -35.36
CA LYS A 75 -3.57 -5.83 -35.59
C LYS A 75 -2.44 -6.20 -34.61
N GLY A 76 -2.49 -7.41 -34.06
CA GLY A 76 -1.43 -7.92 -33.17
C GLY A 76 -1.87 -8.11 -31.72
N ALA A 77 -0.90 -8.11 -30.77
CA ALA A 77 -1.12 -8.42 -29.36
C ALA A 77 -2.08 -7.43 -28.62
N ASP A 78 -2.37 -6.29 -29.22
CA ASP A 78 -3.26 -5.26 -28.67
C ASP A 78 -4.72 -5.41 -29.19
N SER A 79 -4.97 -6.35 -30.13
CA SER A 79 -6.31 -6.55 -30.67
C SER A 79 -7.21 -7.32 -29.71
N GLU A 80 -8.52 -7.07 -29.78
CA GLU A 80 -9.53 -7.79 -29.01
C GLU A 80 -9.59 -9.26 -29.42
N GLU A 81 -9.41 -9.53 -30.72
CA GLU A 81 -9.37 -10.87 -31.31
C GLU A 81 -8.18 -11.67 -30.76
N TYR A 82 -6.99 -11.07 -30.68
CA TYR A 82 -5.83 -11.72 -30.07
C TYR A 82 -6.06 -12.00 -28.58
N ARG A 83 -6.61 -11.06 -27.83
CA ARG A 83 -6.94 -11.24 -26.41
C ARG A 83 -7.90 -12.41 -26.20
N ARG A 84 -8.99 -12.46 -26.97
CA ARG A 84 -9.94 -13.58 -26.92
C ARG A 84 -9.32 -14.90 -27.31
N ALA A 85 -8.51 -14.93 -28.37
CA ALA A 85 -7.79 -16.12 -28.80
C ALA A 85 -6.81 -16.61 -27.72
N TRP A 86 -6.09 -15.69 -27.09
CA TRP A 86 -5.16 -16.00 -26.00
C TRP A 86 -5.88 -16.60 -24.79
N LEU A 87 -7.01 -15.99 -24.35
CA LEU A 87 -7.83 -16.51 -23.26
C LEU A 87 -8.42 -17.88 -23.57
N LYS A 88 -8.95 -18.07 -24.79
CA LYS A 88 -9.44 -19.38 -25.26
C LYS A 88 -8.31 -20.42 -25.28
N ASN A 89 -7.09 -20.02 -25.61
CA ASN A 89 -5.92 -20.91 -25.57
C ASN A 89 -5.48 -21.23 -24.15
N MET A 90 -5.63 -20.32 -23.18
CA MET A 90 -5.40 -20.58 -21.76
C MET A 90 -6.38 -21.62 -21.20
N ALA A 91 -7.58 -21.70 -21.72
CA ALA A 91 -8.63 -22.64 -21.35
C ALA A 91 -8.69 -23.91 -22.23
N VAL A 92 -7.61 -24.25 -22.94
CA VAL A 92 -7.53 -25.50 -23.74
C VAL A 92 -7.28 -26.70 -22.84
N PHE A 93 -7.98 -27.77 -23.12
CA PHE A 93 -7.80 -29.08 -22.52
C PHE A 93 -7.25 -30.07 -23.55
N ARG A 94 -6.20 -30.81 -23.21
CA ARG A 94 -5.63 -31.84 -24.04
C ARG A 94 -6.25 -33.18 -23.68
N GLN A 95 -6.90 -33.85 -24.68
CA GLN A 95 -7.50 -35.16 -24.49
C GLN A 95 -6.42 -36.27 -24.58
N GLN A 96 -6.76 -37.46 -24.07
CA GLN A 96 -5.84 -38.60 -24.03
C GLN A 96 -5.43 -39.11 -25.41
N ASP A 97 -6.22 -38.79 -26.45
CA ASP A 97 -5.94 -39.08 -27.85
C ASP A 97 -5.05 -38.05 -28.55
N GLY A 98 -4.58 -37.05 -27.80
CA GLY A 98 -3.75 -35.96 -28.31
C GLY A 98 -4.54 -34.80 -28.94
N SER A 99 -5.88 -34.88 -29.00
CA SER A 99 -6.72 -33.78 -29.47
C SER A 99 -6.86 -32.70 -28.42
N GLU A 100 -6.99 -31.44 -28.86
CA GLU A 100 -7.18 -30.29 -27.99
C GLU A 100 -8.66 -29.86 -28.02
N GLN A 101 -9.30 -29.83 -26.85
CA GLN A 101 -10.63 -29.28 -26.68
C GLN A 101 -10.58 -27.92 -26.01
N ARG A 102 -11.11 -26.90 -26.64
CA ARG A 102 -11.19 -25.53 -26.11
C ARG A 102 -12.51 -25.37 -25.40
N LEU A 103 -12.44 -25.13 -24.09
CA LEU A 103 -13.62 -25.09 -23.21
C LEU A 103 -14.40 -23.77 -23.34
N LEU A 104 -13.71 -22.68 -23.71
CA LEU A 104 -14.32 -21.39 -24.01
C LEU A 104 -14.74 -21.23 -25.49
N GLY A 105 -14.86 -22.34 -26.21
CA GLY A 105 -15.23 -22.39 -27.62
C GLY A 105 -14.03 -22.33 -28.58
N ASP A 106 -14.27 -22.72 -29.83
CA ASP A 106 -13.24 -22.69 -30.86
C ASP A 106 -12.87 -21.26 -31.26
N LEU A 107 -11.64 -21.10 -31.77
CA LEU A 107 -11.21 -19.84 -32.34
C LEU A 107 -11.98 -19.50 -33.59
N THR A 108 -12.50 -18.28 -33.69
CA THR A 108 -13.05 -17.77 -34.96
C THR A 108 -11.94 -17.62 -36.01
N ALA A 109 -12.31 -17.41 -37.28
CA ALA A 109 -11.32 -17.20 -38.35
C ALA A 109 -10.44 -15.97 -38.08
N GLU A 110 -11.04 -14.90 -37.56
CA GLU A 110 -10.37 -13.65 -37.20
C GLU A 110 -9.43 -13.84 -36.00
N GLU A 111 -9.91 -14.43 -34.88
CA GLU A 111 -9.13 -14.76 -33.73
C GLU A 111 -7.92 -15.65 -34.06
N ARG A 112 -8.12 -16.64 -34.97
CA ARG A 112 -7.06 -17.53 -35.41
C ARG A 112 -6.02 -16.80 -36.25
N ALA A 113 -6.43 -15.88 -37.11
CA ALA A 113 -5.52 -15.10 -37.95
C ALA A 113 -4.61 -14.22 -37.07
N GLU A 114 -5.17 -13.48 -36.12
CA GLU A 114 -4.42 -12.61 -35.24
C GLU A 114 -3.50 -13.39 -34.24
N PHE A 115 -3.98 -14.50 -33.72
CA PHE A 115 -3.19 -15.35 -32.83
C PHE A 115 -2.00 -16.01 -33.54
N THR A 116 -2.21 -16.47 -34.80
CA THR A 116 -1.15 -17.10 -35.61
C THR A 116 -0.09 -16.06 -36.01
N PHE A 117 -0.51 -14.84 -36.33
CA PHE A 117 0.40 -13.77 -36.73
C PHE A 117 1.37 -13.40 -35.60
N THR A 118 0.89 -13.37 -34.37
CA THR A 118 1.68 -12.96 -33.21
C THR A 118 2.53 -14.10 -32.65
N THR A 119 2.04 -15.35 -32.68
CA THR A 119 2.78 -16.53 -32.17
C THR A 119 3.90 -17.00 -33.09
N ALA A 120 3.90 -16.61 -34.37
CA ALA A 120 4.98 -16.95 -35.29
C ALA A 120 6.33 -16.32 -34.91
N ASN A 121 6.33 -15.23 -34.16
CA ASN A 121 7.53 -14.46 -33.80
C ASN A 121 7.84 -14.42 -32.29
N THR A 122 6.91 -14.79 -31.42
CA THR A 122 7.11 -14.73 -29.95
C THR A 122 6.23 -15.74 -29.23
N ALA A 123 6.82 -16.55 -28.36
CA ALA A 123 6.08 -17.49 -27.52
C ALA A 123 5.10 -16.71 -26.59
N SER A 124 3.80 -16.98 -26.75
CA SER A 124 2.71 -16.63 -25.80
C SER A 124 2.83 -15.27 -25.10
N VAL A 125 2.77 -14.19 -25.87
CA VAL A 125 2.74 -12.83 -25.30
C VAL A 125 1.40 -12.60 -24.61
N VAL A 126 1.41 -12.20 -23.36
CA VAL A 126 0.19 -11.79 -22.65
C VAL A 126 -0.37 -10.54 -23.33
N PRO A 127 -1.69 -10.49 -23.62
CA PRO A 127 -2.28 -9.28 -24.19
C PRO A 127 -2.02 -8.05 -23.33
N THR A 128 -1.59 -6.95 -23.93
CA THR A 128 -1.20 -5.74 -23.20
C THR A 128 -2.36 -5.16 -22.37
N VAL A 129 -3.59 -5.27 -22.88
CA VAL A 129 -4.80 -4.85 -22.14
C VAL A 129 -4.97 -5.64 -20.85
N THR A 130 -4.83 -6.96 -20.91
CA THR A 130 -4.92 -7.84 -19.73
C THR A 130 -3.75 -7.59 -18.77
N LEU A 131 -2.54 -7.42 -19.30
CA LEU A 131 -1.34 -7.11 -18.50
C LEU A 131 -1.49 -5.77 -17.77
N ASN A 132 -1.89 -4.71 -18.47
CA ASN A 132 -2.08 -3.39 -17.88
C ASN A 132 -3.15 -3.40 -16.80
N ARG A 133 -4.25 -4.13 -17.01
CA ARG A 133 -5.30 -4.31 -16.01
C ARG A 133 -4.80 -5.04 -14.76
N ILE A 134 -3.94 -6.05 -14.91
CA ILE A 134 -3.30 -6.72 -13.76
C ILE A 134 -2.39 -5.75 -13.02
N VAL A 135 -1.55 -4.99 -13.71
CA VAL A 135 -0.61 -4.04 -13.10
C VAL A 135 -1.37 -2.95 -12.34
N GLU A 136 -2.43 -2.40 -12.92
CA GLU A 136 -3.28 -1.39 -12.28
C GLU A 136 -3.94 -1.95 -11.00
N LEU A 137 -4.46 -3.17 -11.06
CA LEU A 137 -5.07 -3.82 -9.91
C LEU A 137 -4.03 -4.14 -8.82
N VAL A 138 -2.82 -4.56 -9.19
CA VAL A 138 -1.70 -4.78 -8.25
C VAL A 138 -1.36 -3.46 -7.52
N GLN A 139 -1.27 -2.36 -8.23
CA GLN A 139 -0.98 -1.05 -7.62
C GLN A 139 -2.08 -0.59 -6.68
N SER A 140 -3.35 -0.83 -7.04
CA SER A 140 -4.50 -0.46 -6.18
C SER A 140 -4.63 -1.33 -4.93
N MET A 141 -4.08 -2.55 -4.92
CA MET A 141 -4.11 -3.47 -3.78
C MET A 141 -2.86 -3.40 -2.89
N SER A 142 -1.83 -2.68 -3.33
CA SER A 142 -0.52 -2.61 -2.67
C SER A 142 -0.18 -1.14 -2.42
N PRO A 143 -0.63 -0.56 -1.30
CA PRO A 143 -0.55 0.88 -1.07
C PRO A 143 0.89 1.43 -1.09
N MET A 144 1.85 0.75 -0.44
CA MET A 144 3.25 1.20 -0.46
C MET A 144 3.88 1.03 -1.83
N TYR A 145 3.68 -0.13 -2.47
CA TYR A 145 4.16 -0.34 -3.83
C TYR A 145 3.48 0.62 -4.82
N GLY A 146 2.17 0.88 -4.66
CA GLY A 146 1.42 1.83 -5.47
C GLY A 146 1.99 3.24 -5.43
N ASP A 147 2.30 3.72 -4.22
CA ASP A 147 2.81 5.07 -3.96
C ASP A 147 4.33 5.22 -4.19
N ALA A 148 5.08 4.12 -4.32
CA ALA A 148 6.53 4.13 -4.51
C ALA A 148 6.94 4.72 -5.87
N THR A 149 8.16 5.27 -5.93
CA THR A 149 8.79 5.69 -7.19
C THR A 149 9.14 4.47 -8.02
N LYS A 150 8.65 4.41 -9.27
CA LYS A 150 8.91 3.30 -10.18
C LYS A 150 10.17 3.54 -11.00
N SER A 151 11.01 2.52 -11.10
CA SER A 151 12.16 2.47 -12.01
C SER A 151 11.90 1.45 -13.12
N GLY A 152 12.45 1.66 -14.30
CA GLY A 152 12.29 0.78 -15.48
C GLY A 152 13.59 0.07 -15.88
N MET A 153 14.46 -0.24 -14.94
CA MET A 153 15.74 -0.90 -15.21
C MET A 153 15.54 -2.40 -15.40
N THR A 154 16.11 -2.95 -16.46
CA THR A 154 16.00 -4.39 -16.81
C THR A 154 17.11 -5.25 -16.20
N GLN A 155 18.15 -4.64 -15.65
CA GLN A 155 19.28 -5.33 -15.01
C GLN A 155 19.45 -4.84 -13.58
N GLY A 156 20.09 -5.64 -12.74
CA GLY A 156 20.47 -5.23 -11.39
C GLY A 156 21.33 -3.96 -11.41
N PHE A 157 21.01 -3.01 -10.57
CA PHE A 157 21.68 -1.73 -10.47
C PHE A 157 21.87 -1.30 -9.03
N ALA A 158 22.80 -0.38 -8.82
CA ALA A 158 23.07 0.20 -7.52
C ALA A 158 22.88 1.73 -7.58
N VAL A 159 22.12 2.24 -6.61
CA VAL A 159 21.87 3.68 -6.46
C VAL A 159 22.71 4.18 -5.29
N PRO A 160 23.59 5.17 -5.50
CA PRO A 160 24.29 5.82 -4.40
C PRO A 160 23.30 6.65 -3.57
N ARG A 161 23.36 6.48 -2.26
CA ARG A 161 22.52 7.23 -1.32
C ARG A 161 23.38 7.86 -0.23
N HIS A 162 22.98 9.01 0.26
CA HIS A 162 23.63 9.62 1.41
C HIS A 162 23.31 8.81 2.68
N LYS A 163 24.33 8.35 3.37
CA LYS A 163 24.20 7.68 4.65
C LYS A 163 24.18 8.69 5.81
N ALA A 164 25.02 9.69 5.71
CA ALA A 164 25.07 10.80 6.64
C ALA A 164 25.58 12.04 5.91
N ILE A 165 24.98 13.17 6.20
CA ILE A 165 25.48 14.49 5.82
C ILE A 165 26.19 15.03 7.05
N ALA A 166 27.48 15.33 6.93
CA ALA A 166 28.24 15.95 8.00
C ALA A 166 27.65 17.34 8.31
N GLN A 167 27.49 17.66 9.58
CA GLN A 167 27.07 18.99 9.98
C GLN A 167 28.31 19.88 10.08
N GLY A 168 28.43 20.89 9.21
CA GLY A 168 29.49 21.86 9.30
C GLY A 168 30.18 22.26 7.98
N ASP A 169 29.84 21.55 6.88
CA ASP A 169 30.44 21.82 5.54
C ASP A 169 30.31 23.25 5.05
N ALA A 170 29.25 23.94 5.45
CA ALA A 170 29.05 25.34 5.12
C ALA A 170 29.08 26.19 6.40
N ALA A 171 30.24 26.65 6.81
CA ALA A 171 30.39 27.60 7.89
C ALA A 171 30.58 29.02 7.37
N VAL A 172 30.08 29.99 8.09
CA VAL A 172 30.46 31.39 7.87
C VAL A 172 31.88 31.55 8.42
N THR A 173 32.85 31.66 7.50
CA THR A 173 34.25 31.85 7.84
C THR A 173 34.67 33.27 7.56
N ASP A 174 35.67 33.79 8.33
CA ASP A 174 36.27 35.08 8.07
C ASP A 174 37.08 35.10 6.74
N GLU A 175 37.24 36.27 6.18
CA GLU A 175 37.98 36.45 4.90
C GLU A 175 39.39 35.83 4.98
N GLY A 176 39.68 34.85 4.16
CA GLY A 176 40.97 34.15 4.11
C GLY A 176 41.11 32.96 5.09
N ALA A 177 40.11 32.64 5.91
CA ALA A 177 40.11 31.43 6.73
C ALA A 177 39.70 30.18 5.89
N ALA A 178 40.40 29.07 6.13
CA ALA A 178 40.05 27.79 5.51
C ALA A 178 38.80 27.21 6.19
N ASN A 179 37.89 26.64 5.42
CA ASN A 179 36.82 25.83 5.92
C ASN A 179 37.32 24.40 6.19
N ASP A 180 36.70 23.70 7.17
CA ASP A 180 36.99 22.30 7.41
C ASP A 180 36.42 21.45 6.25
N ASP A 181 37.20 20.50 5.77
CA ASP A 181 36.88 19.64 4.65
C ASP A 181 36.27 18.35 5.20
N GLU A 182 34.94 18.27 5.23
CA GLU A 182 34.21 17.09 5.69
C GLU A 182 33.77 16.26 4.49
N GLN A 183 33.92 14.93 4.60
CA GLN A 183 33.52 14.01 3.56
C GLN A 183 32.14 13.42 3.83
N ASP A 184 31.23 13.59 2.89
CA ASP A 184 29.94 12.89 2.88
C ASP A 184 30.13 11.38 2.79
N THR A 185 29.36 10.64 3.58
CA THR A 185 29.39 9.18 3.54
C THR A 185 28.26 8.68 2.63
N PHE A 186 28.65 8.00 1.56
CA PHE A 186 27.73 7.34 0.65
C PHE A 186 27.62 5.85 0.94
N ASP A 187 26.44 5.31 0.72
CA ASP A 187 26.15 3.88 0.72
C ASP A 187 25.50 3.50 -0.61
N LEU A 188 25.56 2.23 -0.99
CA LEU A 188 25.00 1.75 -2.25
C LEU A 188 23.75 0.91 -1.96
N LEU A 189 22.59 1.41 -2.36
CA LEU A 189 21.38 0.61 -2.42
C LEU A 189 21.41 -0.26 -3.67
N THR A 190 21.66 -1.56 -3.50
CA THR A 190 21.70 -2.51 -4.60
C THR A 190 20.36 -3.22 -4.74
N LEU A 191 19.76 -3.13 -5.93
CA LEU A 191 18.55 -3.83 -6.32
C LEU A 191 18.93 -4.94 -7.31
N THR A 192 18.66 -6.20 -6.95
CA THR A 192 19.10 -7.36 -7.74
C THR A 192 17.94 -8.16 -8.35
N GLY A 193 16.73 -7.87 -7.95
CA GLY A 193 15.54 -8.61 -8.34
C GLY A 193 15.35 -9.91 -7.55
N VAL A 194 14.14 -10.11 -7.04
CA VAL A 194 13.69 -11.33 -6.39
C VAL A 194 12.54 -11.90 -7.19
N GLU A 195 12.57 -13.21 -7.42
CA GLU A 195 11.52 -13.90 -8.15
C GLU A 195 10.23 -13.98 -7.33
N ILE A 196 9.16 -13.43 -7.87
CA ILE A 196 7.80 -13.59 -7.36
C ILE A 196 7.08 -14.57 -8.28
N LYS A 197 6.73 -15.72 -7.72
CA LYS A 197 6.04 -16.80 -8.44
C LYS A 197 4.74 -17.14 -7.75
N LYS A 198 3.66 -17.20 -8.53
CA LYS A 198 2.37 -17.70 -8.05
C LYS A 198 1.68 -18.51 -9.12
N HIS A 199 1.20 -19.68 -8.74
CA HIS A 199 0.36 -20.50 -9.60
C HIS A 199 -1.03 -20.67 -8.99
N ILE A 200 -1.99 -20.80 -9.88
CA ILE A 200 -3.41 -21.00 -9.60
C ILE A 200 -3.85 -22.26 -10.32
N ASN A 201 -4.50 -23.15 -9.59
CA ASN A 201 -5.05 -24.38 -10.14
C ASN A 201 -6.48 -24.14 -10.54
N ILE A 202 -6.81 -24.47 -11.79
CA ILE A 202 -8.14 -24.34 -12.36
C ILE A 202 -8.68 -25.74 -12.63
N THR A 203 -9.83 -26.05 -12.05
CA THR A 203 -10.53 -27.30 -12.32
C THR A 203 -11.30 -27.20 -13.62
N ARG A 204 -11.53 -28.35 -14.26
CA ARG A 204 -12.32 -28.44 -15.49
C ARG A 204 -13.71 -27.78 -15.36
N GLN A 205 -14.33 -27.83 -14.20
CA GLN A 205 -15.65 -27.25 -13.97
C GLN A 205 -15.64 -25.71 -14.02
N MET A 206 -14.55 -25.05 -13.59
CA MET A 206 -14.41 -23.59 -13.65
C MET A 206 -14.20 -23.07 -15.09
N GLN A 207 -13.72 -23.92 -15.99
CA GLN A 207 -13.44 -23.54 -17.38
C GLN A 207 -14.69 -23.45 -18.26
N TRP A 208 -15.89 -23.77 -17.73
CA TRP A 208 -17.17 -23.69 -18.44
C TRP A 208 -17.82 -22.31 -18.40
N GLN A 209 -17.12 -21.32 -17.88
CA GLN A 209 -17.60 -19.94 -17.85
C GLN A 209 -17.38 -19.22 -19.18
N SER A 210 -17.98 -18.04 -19.34
CA SER A 210 -17.72 -17.19 -20.50
C SER A 210 -16.27 -16.72 -20.53
N VAL A 211 -15.75 -16.33 -21.70
CA VAL A 211 -14.38 -15.83 -21.87
C VAL A 211 -14.12 -14.64 -20.96
N ASP A 212 -15.07 -13.70 -20.90
CA ASP A 212 -14.92 -12.47 -20.10
C ASP A 212 -14.94 -12.77 -18.59
N ALA A 213 -15.83 -13.67 -18.14
CA ALA A 213 -15.85 -14.08 -16.72
C ALA A 213 -14.58 -14.84 -16.31
N PHE A 214 -13.99 -15.62 -17.22
CA PHE A 214 -12.72 -16.29 -16.99
C PHE A 214 -11.56 -15.30 -16.91
N GLU A 215 -11.53 -14.29 -17.78
CA GLU A 215 -10.53 -13.22 -17.72
C GLU A 215 -10.62 -12.43 -16.43
N ASP A 216 -11.81 -12.01 -16.02
CA ASP A 216 -12.03 -11.27 -14.78
C ASP A 216 -11.55 -12.07 -13.56
N TRP A 217 -11.90 -13.34 -13.51
CA TRP A 217 -11.45 -14.23 -12.44
C TRP A 217 -9.91 -14.37 -12.43
N LEU A 218 -9.30 -14.62 -13.61
CA LEU A 218 -7.84 -14.79 -13.75
C LEU A 218 -7.09 -13.53 -13.32
N VAL A 219 -7.52 -12.37 -13.83
CA VAL A 219 -6.93 -11.06 -13.51
C VAL A 219 -7.00 -10.79 -12.01
N GLN A 220 -8.17 -10.96 -11.39
CA GLN A 220 -8.32 -10.71 -9.95
C GLN A 220 -7.45 -11.63 -9.10
N HIS A 221 -7.43 -12.93 -9.42
CA HIS A 221 -6.68 -13.89 -8.62
C HIS A 221 -5.16 -13.76 -8.75
N ILE A 222 -4.64 -13.47 -9.94
CA ILE A 222 -3.20 -13.25 -10.14
C ILE A 222 -2.80 -11.93 -9.48
N SER A 223 -3.55 -10.85 -9.74
CA SER A 223 -3.25 -9.52 -9.21
C SER A 223 -3.19 -9.49 -7.69
N ALA A 224 -4.22 -10.02 -7.02
CA ALA A 224 -4.28 -10.02 -5.56
C ALA A 224 -3.06 -10.73 -4.92
N ARG A 225 -2.58 -11.79 -5.54
CA ARG A 225 -1.44 -12.55 -4.99
C ARG A 225 -0.09 -11.93 -5.27
N ILE A 226 0.08 -11.33 -6.44
CA ILE A 226 1.29 -10.59 -6.78
C ILE A 226 1.36 -9.30 -5.95
N ALA A 227 0.22 -8.63 -5.73
CA ALA A 227 0.11 -7.46 -4.88
C ALA A 227 0.65 -7.75 -3.46
N VAL A 228 0.12 -8.78 -2.81
CA VAL A 228 0.58 -9.19 -1.46
C VAL A 228 2.07 -9.50 -1.44
N ALA A 229 2.60 -10.16 -2.48
CA ALA A 229 4.02 -10.51 -2.53
C ALA A 229 4.93 -9.30 -2.74
N LYS A 230 4.55 -8.36 -3.63
CA LYS A 230 5.30 -7.12 -3.86
C LYS A 230 5.27 -6.21 -2.63
N GLU A 231 4.10 -6.05 -2.02
CA GLU A 231 3.96 -5.30 -0.78
C GLU A 231 4.79 -5.89 0.35
N GLY A 232 4.73 -7.21 0.55
CA GLY A 232 5.57 -7.91 1.52
C GLY A 232 7.06 -7.72 1.27
N ARG A 233 7.50 -7.63 -0.02
CA ARG A 233 8.89 -7.33 -0.35
C ARG A 233 9.26 -5.89 0.03
N VAL A 234 8.41 -4.91 -0.26
CA VAL A 234 8.62 -3.50 0.15
C VAL A 234 8.75 -3.42 1.67
N ILE A 235 7.81 -4.01 2.43
CA ILE A 235 7.85 -4.04 3.90
C ILE A 235 9.14 -4.69 4.40
N SER A 236 9.54 -5.82 3.81
CA SER A 236 10.77 -6.52 4.17
C SER A 236 12.01 -5.66 3.95
N GLN A 237 12.04 -4.86 2.89
CA GLN A 237 13.14 -3.95 2.62
C GLN A 237 13.14 -2.73 3.53
N LEU A 238 11.99 -2.21 3.92
CA LEU A 238 11.90 -1.17 4.95
C LEU A 238 12.42 -1.67 6.31
N ASP A 239 12.21 -2.94 6.63
CA ASP A 239 12.70 -3.56 7.85
C ASP A 239 14.18 -3.99 7.81
N ASN A 240 14.78 -4.01 6.62
CA ASN A 240 16.16 -4.42 6.43
C ASN A 240 17.11 -3.64 7.38
N THR A 241 18.07 -4.34 7.98
CA THR A 241 19.00 -3.73 8.95
C THR A 241 20.06 -2.88 8.30
N THR A 242 20.40 -3.15 7.04
CA THR A 242 21.47 -2.45 6.30
C THR A 242 20.91 -1.34 5.44
N TYR A 243 19.83 -1.62 4.69
CA TYR A 243 19.31 -0.72 3.66
C TYR A 243 17.93 -0.14 3.96
N GLY A 244 17.31 -0.54 5.08
CA GLY A 244 15.97 -0.10 5.46
C GLY A 244 15.95 1.16 6.32
N ILE A 245 14.88 1.29 7.09
CA ILE A 245 14.65 2.40 8.01
C ILE A 245 15.79 2.48 9.05
N ALA A 246 16.32 3.69 9.26
CA ALA A 246 17.34 3.96 10.24
C ALA A 246 16.96 3.42 11.64
N SER A 247 17.92 2.85 12.37
CA SER A 247 17.64 2.24 13.68
C SER A 247 16.98 3.20 14.68
N GLY A 248 17.35 4.48 14.66
CA GLY A 248 16.75 5.54 15.47
C GLY A 248 15.30 5.90 15.08
N ASN A 249 14.83 5.43 13.93
CA ASN A 249 13.47 5.61 13.43
C ASN A 249 12.60 4.34 13.59
N LYS A 250 13.12 3.29 14.25
CA LYS A 250 12.34 2.12 14.67
C LYS A 250 11.99 2.32 16.15
N ILE A 251 10.76 2.69 16.46
CA ILE A 251 10.33 3.11 17.80
C ILE A 251 9.14 2.29 18.28
N ALA A 252 9.09 2.09 19.61
CA ALA A 252 7.96 1.48 20.28
C ALA A 252 7.30 2.53 21.20
N ARG A 253 6.01 2.78 21.03
CA ARG A 253 5.25 3.80 21.79
C ARG A 253 3.83 3.30 22.06
N THR A 254 3.16 3.96 23.00
CA THR A 254 1.72 3.81 23.21
C THR A 254 0.94 4.73 22.25
N TYR A 255 -0.35 4.51 22.11
CA TYR A 255 -1.23 5.32 21.26
C TYR A 255 -1.52 6.69 21.89
N THR A 256 -0.59 7.63 21.77
CA THR A 256 -0.68 8.97 22.36
C THR A 256 -0.39 10.05 21.33
N ASP A 257 -0.90 11.25 21.57
CA ASP A 257 -0.60 12.46 20.78
C ASP A 257 0.91 12.75 20.73
N ALA A 258 1.60 12.60 21.87
CA ALA A 258 3.05 12.78 21.95
C ALA A 258 3.81 11.82 21.03
N ALA A 259 3.39 10.55 20.97
CA ALA A 259 3.96 9.55 20.08
C ALA A 259 3.77 9.91 18.60
N VAL A 260 2.59 10.37 18.22
CA VAL A 260 2.31 10.80 16.83
C VAL A 260 3.20 11.98 16.43
N ARG A 261 3.36 12.98 17.32
CA ARG A 261 4.25 14.12 17.08
C ARG A 261 5.72 13.72 16.99
N GLU A 262 6.17 12.80 17.83
CA GLU A 262 7.54 12.27 17.78
C GLU A 262 7.80 11.53 16.48
N ILE A 263 6.87 10.66 16.05
CA ILE A 263 6.95 9.95 14.75
C ILE A 263 7.15 10.94 13.61
N LEU A 264 6.30 11.97 13.55
CA LEU A 264 6.37 12.96 12.48
C LEU A 264 7.66 13.80 12.54
N ALA A 265 8.18 14.10 13.73
CA ALA A 265 9.42 14.85 13.91
C ALA A 265 10.69 14.07 13.49
N LYS A 266 10.64 12.74 13.54
CA LYS A 266 11.75 11.87 13.11
C LYS A 266 11.89 11.76 11.60
N ILE A 267 10.85 12.06 10.82
CA ILE A 267 10.88 12.01 9.35
C ILE A 267 11.62 13.25 8.83
N LYS A 268 12.81 13.06 8.30
CA LYS A 268 13.67 14.16 7.79
C LYS A 268 13.47 14.46 6.30
N GLU A 269 12.65 13.67 5.61
CA GLU A 269 12.34 13.88 4.21
C GLU A 269 11.22 14.90 4.01
N ILE A 270 11.37 15.76 2.98
CA ILE A 270 10.36 16.77 2.61
C ILE A 270 9.35 16.12 1.66
N GLY A 271 8.07 16.19 2.01
CA GLY A 271 6.98 15.67 1.18
C GLY A 271 5.75 15.33 1.99
N THR A 272 4.73 14.87 1.29
CA THR A 272 3.48 14.39 1.91
C THR A 272 3.79 13.13 2.72
N LYS A 273 3.47 13.17 4.00
CA LYS A 273 3.64 12.02 4.91
C LYS A 273 2.43 11.12 4.80
N VAL A 274 2.68 9.84 4.61
CA VAL A 274 1.65 8.80 4.52
C VAL A 274 1.88 7.79 5.65
N TRP A 275 0.79 7.41 6.29
CA TRP A 275 0.72 6.37 7.31
C TRP A 275 0.19 5.11 6.66
N TYR A 276 0.88 4.01 6.80
CA TYR A 276 0.45 2.68 6.37
C TYR A 276 0.27 1.80 7.60
N ALA A 277 -0.92 1.28 7.78
CA ALA A 277 -1.25 0.38 8.88
C ALA A 277 -2.45 -0.49 8.50
N ASN A 278 -2.62 -1.62 9.17
CA ASN A 278 -3.81 -2.43 8.97
C ASN A 278 -5.06 -1.80 9.59
N THR A 279 -6.22 -2.24 9.15
CA THR A 279 -7.53 -1.77 9.62
C THR A 279 -7.66 -1.81 11.13
N ALA A 280 -7.20 -2.89 11.78
CA ALA A 280 -7.27 -3.03 13.23
C ALA A 280 -6.42 -1.97 13.96
N THR A 281 -5.21 -1.70 13.49
CA THR A 281 -4.32 -0.67 14.06
C THR A 281 -4.92 0.73 13.89
N ILE A 282 -5.53 1.01 12.73
CA ILE A 282 -6.13 2.31 12.46
C ILE A 282 -7.32 2.56 13.38
N TYR A 283 -8.32 1.68 13.36
CA TYR A 283 -9.60 1.94 14.05
C TYR A 283 -9.58 1.63 15.55
N ASN A 284 -8.81 0.61 16.01
CA ASN A 284 -8.69 0.29 17.42
C ASN A 284 -7.61 1.10 18.15
N GLY A 285 -6.66 1.68 17.39
CA GLY A 285 -5.52 2.41 17.93
C GLY A 285 -5.52 3.87 17.54
N LEU A 286 -5.15 4.19 16.30
CA LEU A 286 -4.92 5.56 15.84
C LEU A 286 -6.18 6.44 15.93
N ALA A 287 -7.37 5.90 15.62
CA ALA A 287 -8.62 6.65 15.71
C ALA A 287 -9.04 7.01 17.14
N GLY A 288 -8.52 6.28 18.14
CA GLY A 288 -8.76 6.56 19.56
C GLY A 288 -7.89 7.69 20.14
N ILE A 289 -6.85 8.12 19.44
CA ILE A 289 -5.91 9.14 19.94
C ILE A 289 -6.60 10.51 19.99
N LYS A 290 -6.47 11.19 21.12
CA LYS A 290 -7.01 12.54 21.34
C LYS A 290 -5.91 13.51 21.71
N ASP A 291 -6.12 14.77 21.39
CA ASP A 291 -5.27 15.87 21.84
C ASP A 291 -5.46 16.16 23.34
N GLY A 292 -4.65 17.07 23.90
CA GLY A 292 -4.76 17.50 25.29
C GLY A 292 -6.12 18.13 25.69
N ASN A 293 -6.98 18.45 24.70
CA ASN A 293 -8.32 19.00 24.90
C ASN A 293 -9.43 17.94 24.65
N GLY A 294 -9.07 16.69 24.44
CA GLY A 294 -10.01 15.59 24.20
C GLY A 294 -10.54 15.48 22.77
N ARG A 295 -9.98 16.23 21.81
CA ARG A 295 -10.42 16.19 20.39
C ARG A 295 -9.72 15.03 19.68
N PRO A 296 -10.44 14.24 18.84
CA PRO A 296 -9.81 13.20 18.04
C PRO A 296 -8.76 13.79 17.11
N LEU A 297 -7.59 13.16 17.01
CA LEU A 297 -6.55 13.52 16.03
C LEU A 297 -6.81 12.93 14.67
N PHE A 298 -7.46 11.78 14.64
CA PHE A 298 -7.81 11.09 13.40
C PHE A 298 -9.12 11.65 12.83
N ILE A 299 -9.05 12.06 11.58
CA ILE A 299 -10.22 12.57 10.83
C ILE A 299 -10.52 11.55 9.74
N ASN A 300 -11.67 10.90 9.83
CA ASN A 300 -12.14 9.97 8.78
C ASN A 300 -12.26 10.70 7.45
N SER A 301 -11.79 10.09 6.38
CA SER A 301 -12.05 10.57 5.03
C SER A 301 -13.40 10.03 4.55
N THR A 302 -14.23 10.94 4.06
CA THR A 302 -15.53 10.60 3.45
C THR A 302 -15.59 10.97 1.96
N THR A 303 -14.53 11.56 1.43
CA THR A 303 -14.52 12.20 0.10
C THR A 303 -13.26 11.92 -0.72
N GLU A 304 -12.40 10.98 -0.29
CA GLU A 304 -11.19 10.64 -1.07
C GLU A 304 -11.56 9.64 -2.17
N ASP A 305 -11.04 9.87 -3.38
CA ASP A 305 -11.23 8.97 -4.53
C ASP A 305 -10.47 7.64 -4.38
N ASP A 306 -9.48 7.59 -3.48
CA ASP A 306 -8.69 6.37 -3.21
C ASP A 306 -9.36 5.55 -2.10
N PRO A 307 -9.85 4.33 -2.39
CA PRO A 307 -10.54 3.47 -1.43
C PRO A 307 -9.64 2.98 -0.29
N LEU A 308 -8.31 3.08 -0.44
CA LEU A 308 -7.35 2.69 0.60
C LEU A 308 -7.16 3.78 1.65
N VAL A 309 -7.59 5.02 1.40
CA VAL A 309 -7.47 6.13 2.34
C VAL A 309 -8.54 6.03 3.42
N ALA A 310 -8.14 5.67 4.64
CA ALA A 310 -9.02 5.62 5.80
C ALA A 310 -9.28 7.01 6.40
N GLY A 311 -8.32 7.94 6.30
CA GLY A 311 -8.45 9.27 6.87
C GLY A 311 -7.14 10.04 6.92
N ARG A 312 -7.06 11.02 7.82
CA ARG A 312 -5.89 11.88 8.01
C ARG A 312 -5.55 12.05 9.49
N ILE A 313 -4.25 12.15 9.77
CA ILE A 313 -3.72 12.45 11.11
C ILE A 313 -2.63 13.53 10.98
N TYR A 314 -2.77 14.65 11.66
CA TYR A 314 -1.86 15.82 11.55
C TYR A 314 -1.54 16.21 10.08
N GLY A 315 -2.54 16.14 9.18
CA GLY A 315 -2.37 16.42 7.75
C GLY A 315 -1.73 15.29 6.94
N GLY A 316 -1.16 14.28 7.57
CA GLY A 316 -0.69 13.07 6.91
C GLY A 316 -1.85 12.17 6.49
N ILE A 317 -1.73 11.56 5.32
CA ILE A 317 -2.73 10.62 4.79
C ILE A 317 -2.56 9.27 5.50
N VAL A 318 -3.67 8.64 5.90
CA VAL A 318 -3.66 7.30 6.51
C VAL A 318 -4.25 6.31 5.51
N LYS A 319 -3.44 5.35 5.06
CA LYS A 319 -3.81 4.29 4.13
C LYS A 319 -3.88 2.94 4.83
N THR A 320 -4.86 2.15 4.43
CA THR A 320 -5.04 0.79 4.93
C THR A 320 -4.17 -0.19 4.17
N ASP A 321 -3.39 -1.00 4.89
CA ASP A 321 -2.60 -2.10 4.33
C ASP A 321 -2.67 -3.31 5.27
N GLU A 322 -3.39 -4.33 4.83
CA GLU A 322 -3.59 -5.57 5.61
C GLU A 322 -2.35 -6.48 5.67
N ASN A 323 -1.29 -6.18 4.90
CA ASN A 323 -0.02 -6.91 4.96
C ASN A 323 0.84 -6.48 6.16
N ILE A 324 0.49 -5.36 6.80
CA ILE A 324 1.20 -4.86 7.98
C ILE A 324 0.64 -5.55 9.23
N PRO A 325 1.51 -6.05 10.13
CA PRO A 325 1.07 -6.66 11.39
C PRO A 325 0.26 -5.70 12.26
N ASN A 326 -0.58 -6.25 13.13
CA ASN A 326 -1.33 -5.48 14.13
C ASN A 326 -0.38 -4.65 15.00
N ASN A 327 -0.82 -3.46 15.37
CA ASN A 327 -0.08 -2.50 16.20
C ASN A 327 1.25 -2.03 15.58
N VAL A 328 1.41 -2.15 14.28
CA VAL A 328 2.55 -1.59 13.55
C VAL A 328 2.06 -0.57 12.53
N ALA A 329 2.77 0.54 12.42
CA ALA A 329 2.57 1.50 11.35
C ALA A 329 3.91 1.90 10.73
N TYR A 330 3.93 2.03 9.42
CA TYR A 330 5.04 2.64 8.68
C TYR A 330 4.61 4.03 8.26
N VAL A 331 5.39 5.01 8.62
CA VAL A 331 5.06 6.42 8.38
C VAL A 331 6.20 7.10 7.67
N GLY A 332 5.94 7.70 6.53
CA GLY A 332 7.02 8.34 5.79
C GLY A 332 6.57 8.99 4.50
N VAL A 333 7.56 9.30 3.67
CA VAL A 333 7.38 9.92 2.35
C VAL A 333 7.56 8.84 1.29
N PRO A 334 6.47 8.38 0.62
CA PRO A 334 6.51 7.21 -0.26
C PRO A 334 7.47 7.32 -1.45
N ARG A 335 7.69 8.53 -1.97
CA ARG A 335 8.61 8.76 -3.08
C ARG A 335 10.05 8.32 -2.81
N SER A 336 10.44 8.16 -1.53
CA SER A 336 11.76 7.64 -1.14
C SER A 336 11.87 6.13 -1.24
N ILE A 337 10.77 5.43 -1.50
CA ILE A 337 10.78 4.02 -1.84
C ILE A 337 11.02 3.90 -3.35
N LEU A 338 12.13 3.29 -3.72
CA LEU A 338 12.43 2.95 -5.10
C LEU A 338 11.99 1.52 -5.37
N ALA A 339 11.04 1.35 -6.28
CA ALA A 339 10.51 0.06 -6.69
C ALA A 339 10.84 -0.23 -8.14
N ASN A 340 11.40 -1.41 -8.45
CA ASN A 340 11.79 -1.77 -9.80
C ASN A 340 11.24 -3.14 -10.20
N ASP A 341 10.55 -3.17 -11.33
CA ASP A 341 10.13 -4.38 -12.01
C ASP A 341 11.15 -4.70 -13.11
N PHE A 342 12.03 -5.68 -12.87
CA PHE A 342 13.10 -6.07 -13.79
C PHE A 342 12.59 -6.85 -14.99
N ASP A 343 11.53 -7.64 -14.78
CA ASP A 343 10.89 -8.43 -15.82
C ASP A 343 9.38 -8.22 -15.75
N PRO A 344 8.72 -7.91 -16.89
CA PRO A 344 7.27 -7.80 -16.94
C PRO A 344 6.63 -9.12 -16.53
N LEU A 345 5.40 -9.01 -16.00
CA LEU A 345 4.63 -10.17 -15.58
C LEU A 345 4.50 -11.18 -16.73
N PHE A 346 5.07 -12.36 -16.52
CA PHE A 346 4.96 -13.49 -17.43
C PHE A 346 3.90 -14.48 -16.92
N ILE A 347 3.02 -14.93 -17.79
CA ILE A 347 2.00 -15.93 -17.47
C ILE A 347 2.27 -17.21 -18.25
N ALA A 348 2.50 -18.30 -17.52
CA ALA A 348 2.69 -19.64 -18.06
C ALA A 348 1.51 -20.55 -17.71
N ARG A 349 1.30 -21.58 -18.52
CA ARG A 349 0.27 -22.58 -18.30
C ARG A 349 0.84 -23.99 -18.44
N ASP A 350 0.38 -24.89 -17.57
CA ASP A 350 0.61 -26.32 -17.64
C ASP A 350 -0.66 -27.10 -17.27
N THR A 351 -0.86 -28.27 -17.87
CA THR A 351 -2.02 -29.13 -17.56
C THR A 351 -1.54 -30.53 -17.21
N ASP A 352 -1.84 -30.96 -16.00
CA ASP A 352 -1.54 -32.30 -15.54
C ASP A 352 -2.59 -33.29 -16.11
N ALA A 353 -2.10 -34.24 -16.92
CA ALA A 353 -2.94 -35.24 -17.54
C ALA A 353 -3.56 -36.27 -16.56
N LYS A 354 -3.01 -36.38 -15.34
CA LYS A 354 -3.50 -37.33 -14.30
C LYS A 354 -4.68 -36.78 -13.52
N THR A 355 -4.62 -35.49 -13.20
CA THR A 355 -5.60 -34.82 -12.34
C THR A 355 -6.59 -33.97 -13.12
N PHE A 356 -6.32 -33.72 -14.40
CA PHE A 356 -7.07 -32.80 -15.26
C PHE A 356 -7.18 -31.37 -14.68
N VAL A 357 -6.19 -31.00 -13.88
CA VAL A 357 -6.05 -29.66 -13.34
C VAL A 357 -5.12 -28.85 -14.24
N THR A 358 -5.57 -27.69 -14.65
CA THR A 358 -4.74 -26.71 -15.35
C THR A 358 -4.13 -25.76 -14.34
N THR A 359 -2.82 -25.68 -14.31
CA THR A 359 -2.07 -24.72 -13.49
C THR A 359 -1.70 -23.51 -14.34
N ILE A 360 -2.12 -22.33 -13.94
CA ILE A 360 -1.68 -21.07 -14.53
C ILE A 360 -0.73 -20.40 -13.55
N GLY A 361 0.50 -20.13 -13.99
CA GLY A 361 1.55 -19.50 -13.21
C GLY A 361 1.79 -18.07 -13.65
N GLY A 362 1.84 -17.14 -12.69
CA GLY A 362 2.38 -15.80 -12.88
C GLY A 362 3.81 -15.72 -12.33
N TYR A 363 4.70 -15.09 -13.06
CA TYR A 363 6.08 -14.82 -12.69
C TYR A 363 6.39 -13.33 -12.86
N SER A 364 7.08 -12.74 -11.90
CA SER A 364 7.59 -11.38 -11.98
C SER A 364 8.94 -11.31 -11.25
N LEU A 365 9.89 -10.58 -11.79
CA LEU A 365 11.16 -10.28 -11.14
C LEU A 365 11.09 -8.85 -10.59
N PHE A 366 11.09 -8.71 -9.27
CA PHE A 366 10.83 -7.45 -8.58
C PHE A 366 11.80 -7.22 -7.43
N ASP A 367 12.18 -5.98 -7.20
CA ASP A 367 12.85 -5.58 -5.97
C ASP A 367 12.47 -4.14 -5.61
N ALA A 368 12.69 -3.78 -4.34
CA ALA A 368 12.46 -2.43 -3.85
C ALA A 368 13.54 -2.07 -2.83
N GLY A 369 13.69 -0.79 -2.56
CA GLY A 369 14.62 -0.30 -1.56
C GLY A 369 14.27 1.11 -1.09
N LEU A 370 14.85 1.52 0.03
CA LEU A 370 14.66 2.85 0.59
C LEU A 370 15.88 3.72 0.25
N GLU A 371 15.67 4.77 -0.53
CA GLU A 371 16.75 5.71 -0.90
C GLU A 371 17.24 6.52 0.30
N ASN A 372 16.31 7.02 1.13
CA ASN A 372 16.65 7.78 2.32
C ASN A 372 16.20 7.03 3.60
N PRO A 373 17.11 6.47 4.41
CA PRO A 373 16.77 5.74 5.64
C PRO A 373 16.01 6.56 6.68
N GLN A 374 16.06 7.90 6.60
CA GLN A 374 15.37 8.82 7.50
C GLN A 374 14.02 9.29 6.96
N ALA A 375 13.62 8.85 5.76
CA ALA A 375 12.34 9.18 5.17
C ALA A 375 11.16 8.44 5.78
N PHE A 376 11.42 7.35 6.48
CA PHE A 376 10.41 6.52 7.14
C PHE A 376 10.68 6.30 8.62
N VAL A 377 9.60 6.10 9.36
CA VAL A 377 9.58 5.64 10.74
C VAL A 377 8.75 4.37 10.82
N LYS A 378 9.27 3.33 11.45
CA LYS A 378 8.48 2.18 11.88
C LYS A 378 8.05 2.40 13.32
N ALA A 379 6.77 2.57 13.55
CA ALA A 379 6.17 2.68 14.87
C ALA A 379 5.52 1.33 15.24
N THR A 380 5.95 0.77 16.36
CA THR A 380 5.29 -0.38 16.98
C THR A 380 4.51 0.14 18.17
N PHE A 381 3.19 -0.01 18.13
CA PHE A 381 2.34 0.46 19.21
C PHE A 381 2.09 -0.66 20.21
N THR A 382 2.17 -0.32 21.48
CA THR A 382 1.75 -1.16 22.60
C THR A 382 0.46 -0.60 23.16
N ALA A 383 -0.43 -1.46 23.65
CA ALA A 383 -1.57 -0.98 24.41
C ALA A 383 -1.07 -0.22 25.64
N ASP A 384 -1.88 0.72 26.13
CA ASP A 384 -1.52 1.48 27.31
C ASP A 384 -1.13 0.53 28.45
N PRO A 385 0.00 0.80 29.14
CA PRO A 385 0.40 -0.03 30.25
C PRO A 385 -0.66 0.06 31.36
N VAL A 386 -1.03 -1.09 31.88
CA VAL A 386 -1.98 -1.18 32.99
C VAL A 386 -1.38 -2.07 34.05
N ILE A 387 -1.38 -1.60 35.29
CA ILE A 387 -1.17 -2.43 36.46
C ILE A 387 -2.35 -2.18 37.41
N ALA A 388 -2.95 -3.24 37.92
CA ALA A 388 -3.99 -3.16 38.93
C ALA A 388 -3.73 -4.18 40.03
N ILE A 389 -3.76 -3.71 41.28
CA ILE A 389 -3.64 -4.49 42.50
C ILE A 389 -4.80 -4.17 43.44
N PRO A 390 -5.15 -5.01 44.40
CA PRO A 390 -6.16 -4.69 45.40
C PRO A 390 -5.82 -3.42 46.17
N SER A 391 -6.81 -2.58 46.43
CA SER A 391 -6.61 -1.29 47.15
C SER A 391 -6.23 -1.49 48.63
N THR A 392 -6.54 -2.66 49.22
CA THR A 392 -6.24 -2.94 50.64
C THR A 392 -5.82 -4.40 50.84
N ALA A 393 -4.95 -4.63 51.82
CA ALA A 393 -4.58 -5.95 52.31
C ALA A 393 -4.32 -5.89 53.82
N THR A 394 -4.35 -7.06 54.48
CA THR A 394 -4.08 -7.14 55.91
C THR A 394 -3.10 -8.27 56.19
N VAL A 395 -2.14 -8.02 57.08
CA VAL A 395 -1.13 -9.02 57.50
C VAL A 395 -0.84 -8.85 58.98
N LYS A 396 -0.49 -9.91 59.68
CA LYS A 396 -0.02 -9.80 61.09
C LYS A 396 1.47 -9.51 61.12
N ALA A 397 1.91 -8.85 62.21
CA ALA A 397 3.34 -8.64 62.42
C ALA A 397 4.06 -10.00 62.51
N GLY A 398 5.12 -10.19 61.70
CA GLY A 398 5.88 -11.42 61.55
C GLY A 398 5.33 -12.41 60.49
N GLU A 399 4.12 -12.16 59.95
CA GLU A 399 3.56 -12.96 58.86
C GLU A 399 3.77 -12.31 57.49
N THR A 400 3.45 -13.07 56.41
CA THR A 400 3.53 -12.58 55.03
C THR A 400 2.18 -12.66 54.34
N VAL A 401 1.93 -11.77 53.37
CA VAL A 401 0.79 -11.76 52.50
C VAL A 401 1.22 -11.47 51.07
N GLN A 402 0.73 -12.26 50.11
CA GLN A 402 0.96 -12.00 48.70
C GLN A 402 -0.08 -10.98 48.18
N ILE A 403 0.35 -9.89 47.57
CA ILE A 403 -0.54 -8.99 46.85
C ILE A 403 -0.74 -9.54 45.45
N PRO A 404 -1.98 -9.98 45.09
CA PRO A 404 -2.23 -10.49 43.76
C PRO A 404 -2.24 -9.36 42.73
N VAL A 405 -1.69 -9.61 41.54
CA VAL A 405 -1.83 -8.71 40.41
C VAL A 405 -3.17 -9.04 39.70
N VAL A 406 -4.10 -8.09 39.70
CA VAL A 406 -5.45 -8.24 39.13
C VAL A 406 -5.44 -8.03 37.63
N ALA A 407 -4.67 -7.04 37.18
CA ALA A 407 -4.48 -6.77 35.75
C ALA A 407 -3.04 -6.32 35.48
N LEU A 408 -2.47 -6.83 34.40
CA LEU A 408 -1.13 -6.48 33.92
C LEU A 408 -1.14 -6.45 32.40
N ASN A 409 -0.80 -5.31 31.84
CA ASN A 409 -0.62 -5.12 30.41
C ASN A 409 0.64 -4.23 30.15
N PRO A 410 1.61 -4.65 29.31
CA PRO A 410 1.64 -5.95 28.62
C PRO A 410 1.90 -7.12 29.56
N ALA A 411 1.38 -8.28 29.18
CA ALA A 411 1.62 -9.50 29.95
C ALA A 411 3.11 -9.80 30.02
N GLY A 412 3.62 -10.07 31.25
CA GLY A 412 5.05 -10.30 31.48
C GLY A 412 5.90 -9.03 31.69
N ALA A 413 5.29 -7.84 31.80
CA ALA A 413 6.01 -6.64 32.21
C ALA A 413 6.66 -6.82 33.60
N THR A 414 7.88 -6.34 33.76
CA THR A 414 8.58 -6.38 35.05
C THR A 414 7.92 -5.39 36.00
N ILE A 415 7.43 -5.89 37.14
CA ILE A 415 6.82 -5.07 38.19
C ILE A 415 7.88 -4.69 39.18
N THR A 416 7.99 -3.40 39.50
CA THR A 416 8.82 -2.86 40.60
C THR A 416 7.92 -2.58 41.78
N TRP A 417 8.21 -3.21 42.92
CA TRP A 417 7.47 -3.06 44.15
C TRP A 417 8.22 -2.16 45.13
N THR A 418 7.53 -1.25 45.79
CA THR A 418 8.10 -0.37 46.81
C THR A 418 7.17 -0.23 48.01
N SER A 419 7.75 -0.14 49.22
CA SER A 419 7.01 0.13 50.43
C SER A 419 7.24 1.57 50.90
N GLY A 420 6.17 2.30 51.18
CA GLY A 420 6.22 3.69 51.68
C GLY A 420 6.69 3.78 53.11
N THR A 421 6.54 2.73 53.95
CA THR A 421 6.97 2.71 55.32
C THR A 421 7.55 1.35 55.70
N VAL A 422 8.81 1.12 55.39
CA VAL A 422 9.51 -0.17 55.61
C VAL A 422 9.52 -0.64 57.06
N GLY A 423 9.42 0.27 58.03
CA GLY A 423 9.32 -0.07 59.46
C GLY A 423 7.94 -0.64 59.89
N LYS A 424 6.95 -0.57 59.00
CA LYS A 424 5.62 -1.18 59.22
C LYS A 424 5.45 -2.45 58.36
N GLY A 425 5.92 -2.43 57.13
CA GLY A 425 5.88 -3.60 56.25
C GLY A 425 6.88 -3.44 55.13
N THR A 426 7.53 -4.53 54.73
CA THR A 426 8.45 -4.61 53.58
C THR A 426 7.79 -5.42 52.48
N VAL A 427 8.19 -5.19 51.21
CA VAL A 427 7.73 -5.93 50.05
C VAL A 427 8.94 -6.47 49.28
N ASP A 428 8.84 -7.68 48.78
CA ASP A 428 9.88 -8.27 47.92
C ASP A 428 9.58 -8.07 46.40
N ALA A 429 10.47 -8.53 45.57
CA ALA A 429 10.34 -8.42 44.10
C ALA A 429 9.15 -9.20 43.52
N THR A 430 8.57 -10.12 44.28
CA THR A 430 7.41 -10.92 43.87
C THR A 430 6.06 -10.32 44.30
N GLY A 431 6.08 -9.22 45.08
CA GLY A 431 4.89 -8.61 45.66
C GLY A 431 4.42 -9.27 46.95
N THR A 432 5.30 -10.05 47.62
CA THR A 432 5.04 -10.60 48.96
C THR A 432 5.37 -9.56 50.01
N VAL A 433 4.39 -9.17 50.80
CA VAL A 433 4.54 -8.20 51.90
C VAL A 433 4.75 -8.92 53.23
N THR A 434 5.79 -8.52 53.98
CA THR A 434 6.06 -9.00 55.31
C THR A 434 5.68 -7.91 56.34
N GLY A 435 4.80 -8.21 57.26
CA GLY A 435 4.43 -7.33 58.36
C GLY A 435 5.58 -7.18 59.37
N VAL A 436 6.03 -5.95 59.62
CA VAL A 436 7.14 -5.68 60.55
C VAL A 436 6.63 -5.22 61.93
N ALA A 437 5.75 -4.22 61.95
CA ALA A 437 5.16 -3.70 63.18
C ALA A 437 3.77 -3.16 62.94
N ALA A 438 2.88 -3.26 63.94
CA ALA A 438 1.51 -2.79 63.83
C ALA A 438 1.41 -1.34 63.32
N GLY A 439 0.50 -1.10 62.38
CA GLY A 439 0.27 0.17 61.67
C GLY A 439 -0.07 -0.03 60.22
N THR A 440 0.03 1.00 59.41
CA THR A 440 -0.27 0.96 57.99
C THR A 440 0.96 1.31 57.15
N THR A 441 1.08 0.68 56.00
CA THR A 441 2.06 1.03 54.94
C THR A 441 1.37 1.01 53.58
N VAL A 442 1.83 1.85 52.66
CA VAL A 442 1.36 1.86 51.26
C VAL A 442 2.38 1.09 50.43
N ILE A 443 1.96 0.04 49.79
CA ILE A 443 2.76 -0.70 48.81
C ILE A 443 2.41 -0.18 47.41
N THR A 444 3.41 0.22 46.66
CA THR A 444 3.26 0.71 45.30
C THR A 444 3.84 -0.32 44.34
N ALA A 445 3.03 -0.74 43.39
CA ALA A 445 3.46 -1.53 42.23
C ALA A 445 3.59 -0.61 41.01
N SER A 446 4.69 -0.69 40.30
CA SER A 446 4.95 0.12 39.10
C SER A 446 5.46 -0.72 37.96
N ILE A 447 5.00 -0.40 36.75
CA ILE A 447 5.54 -0.93 35.50
C ILE A 447 5.96 0.21 34.58
N THR A 448 7.04 0.00 33.84
CA THR A 448 7.51 0.97 32.83
C THR A 448 7.53 0.28 31.48
N VAL A 449 6.81 0.85 30.52
CA VAL A 449 6.76 0.38 29.12
C VAL A 449 7.17 1.53 28.22
N GLY A 450 8.32 1.42 27.59
CA GLY A 450 8.94 2.55 26.88
C GLY A 450 9.27 3.68 27.86
N GLU A 451 8.69 4.85 27.64
CA GLU A 451 8.86 6.03 28.53
C GLU A 451 7.67 6.24 29.50
N THR A 452 6.65 5.38 29.41
CA THR A 452 5.44 5.50 30.25
C THR A 452 5.54 4.60 31.46
N THR A 453 5.46 5.21 32.65
CA THR A 453 5.38 4.49 33.92
C THR A 453 3.97 4.63 34.50
N VAL A 454 3.36 3.50 34.83
CA VAL A 454 2.04 3.42 35.48
C VAL A 454 2.20 2.74 36.82
N THR A 455 1.50 3.26 37.83
CA THR A 455 1.56 2.77 39.19
C THR A 455 0.17 2.51 39.75
N ASP A 456 0.09 1.55 40.66
CA ASP A 456 -1.09 1.31 41.48
C ASP A 456 -0.66 1.03 42.94
N THR A 457 -1.54 1.28 43.88
CA THR A 457 -1.22 1.26 45.30
C THR A 457 -2.15 0.39 46.12
N CYS A 458 -1.57 -0.31 47.09
CA CYS A 458 -2.29 -1.11 48.08
C CYS A 458 -1.97 -0.61 49.49
N THR A 459 -2.97 -0.23 50.26
CA THR A 459 -2.82 0.06 51.66
C THR A 459 -2.82 -1.21 52.52
N VAL A 460 -1.64 -1.56 53.05
CA VAL A 460 -1.51 -2.75 53.88
C VAL A 460 -1.61 -2.39 55.35
N THR A 461 -2.57 -3.00 56.06
CA THR A 461 -2.71 -2.85 57.51
C THR A 461 -2.03 -4.01 58.19
N VAL A 462 -1.01 -3.69 58.98
CA VAL A 462 -0.30 -4.66 59.82
C VAL A 462 -0.93 -4.65 61.22
N THR A 463 -1.52 -5.80 61.62
CA THR A 463 -2.10 -5.99 62.94
C THR A 463 -1.06 -6.50 63.93
N SER A 464 -1.27 -6.31 65.21
CA SER A 464 -0.42 -6.92 66.25
C SER A 464 -0.42 -8.45 66.10
N ALA A 465 0.68 -9.10 66.45
CA ALA A 465 0.87 -10.55 66.43
C ALA A 465 -0.15 -11.25 67.33
#